data_2ec235142cfaf4876fe894e0d4a07392
#
_entry.id   2ec235142cfaf4876fe894e0d4a07392
#
_cell.length_a   1.000
_cell.length_b   1.000
_cell.length_c   1.000
_cell.angle_alpha   90.00
_cell.angle_beta   90.00
_cell.angle_gamma   90.00
#
_symmetry.space_group_name_H-M   'P 1'
#
loop_
_entity.id
_entity.type
_entity.pdbx_description
1 polymer ?
#
loop_
_entity_poly.entity_id
_entity_poly.type
_entity_poly.pdbx_seq_one_letter_code
_entity_poly.pdbx_strand_id
1 'polypeptide(L)'
;MIKNKNIYRKEETLMAQLWGGRFTKETDQLVYNFNASISFDQKFYKQDILGSIAHVTMLEKQKILTADEKETIIGGLKSILEDIESGKLEFTAEHEDIHSFVEAHLIERVGDPGKKLHTGRSRNDQVALDMKLYTRDEIVELNDLLKELLVTIHRIMKENVDTFMPGFTHLQKAQPVTLAHHFGAYFEMFRRDRSRLRDIYDRLNYCPLGAGALAGTTYPLDREYTASLLNFDGPTLNSMDSVSDRDYVIELLSALSTIM
;
A
#
# COMPACT_ATOMS: atom_id res chain seq x y z
N MET A 1 50.60 33.68 24.71
CA MET A 1 49.49 32.86 25.27
C MET A 1 48.29 33.02 24.34
N ILE A 2 48.13 32.12 23.43
CA ILE A 2 47.01 32.12 22.47
C ILE A 2 46.06 31.02 22.95
N LYS A 3 44.87 31.41 23.40
CA LYS A 3 43.81 30.49 23.83
C LYS A 3 43.14 29.91 22.59
N ASN A 4 43.29 28.61 22.38
CA ASN A 4 42.48 27.78 21.46
C ASN A 4 41.01 27.83 21.90
N LYS A 5 40.14 28.39 21.07
CA LYS A 5 38.70 28.17 21.12
C LYS A 5 38.39 27.03 20.21
N ASN A 6 38.14 25.85 20.80
CA ASN A 6 37.48 24.73 20.14
C ASN A 6 36.04 25.15 19.82
N ILE A 7 35.77 25.38 18.55
CA ILE A 7 34.42 25.53 18.03
C ILE A 7 33.97 24.11 17.68
N TYR A 8 33.21 23.48 18.56
CA TYR A 8 32.41 22.32 18.21
C TYR A 8 31.33 22.80 17.24
N ARG A 9 31.53 22.56 15.95
CA ARG A 9 30.46 22.59 14.97
C ARG A 9 29.54 21.41 15.34
N LYS A 10 28.35 21.71 15.87
CA LYS A 10 27.21 20.80 15.78
C LYS A 10 26.99 20.59 14.27
N GLU A 11 27.23 19.39 13.81
CA GLU A 11 26.66 18.93 12.54
C GLU A 11 25.16 18.86 12.77
N GLU A 12 24.45 19.90 12.37
CA GLU A 12 23.03 19.86 12.14
C GLU A 12 22.85 18.84 11.00
N THR A 13 22.20 17.75 11.32
CA THR A 13 21.78 16.73 10.37
C THR A 13 20.80 17.41 9.42
N LEU A 14 21.29 17.93 8.29
CA LEU A 14 20.44 18.42 7.22
C LEU A 14 19.54 17.24 6.81
N MET A 15 18.24 17.42 6.95
CA MET A 15 17.27 16.52 6.34
C MET A 15 17.53 16.51 4.83
N ALA A 16 18.11 15.42 4.34
CA ALA A 16 18.45 15.25 2.94
C ALA A 16 17.17 15.09 2.14
N GLN A 17 16.67 16.16 1.55
CA GLN A 17 15.61 16.07 0.55
C GLN A 17 16.18 15.36 -0.68
N LEU A 18 15.58 14.20 -1.01
CA LEU A 18 16.01 13.35 -2.13
C LEU A 18 15.96 14.05 -3.51
N TRP A 19 15.26 15.17 -3.63
CA TRP A 19 15.06 15.95 -4.86
C TRP A 19 15.67 17.37 -4.83
N GLY A 20 16.49 17.67 -3.84
CA GLY A 20 17.08 19.02 -3.64
C GLY A 20 18.04 19.53 -4.71
N GLY A 21 18.55 18.68 -5.59
CA GLY A 21 19.61 18.86 -6.61
C GLY A 21 20.11 20.25 -6.99
N ARG A 22 19.23 21.17 -7.39
CA ARG A 22 19.58 22.55 -7.78
C ARG A 22 19.16 23.63 -6.76
N PHE A 23 18.44 23.24 -5.73
CA PHE A 23 17.94 24.16 -4.71
C PHE A 23 18.96 24.29 -3.59
N THR A 24 19.33 25.52 -3.27
CA THR A 24 20.32 25.86 -2.21
C THR A 24 19.66 26.49 -0.98
N LYS A 25 18.36 26.77 -1.04
CA LYS A 25 17.58 27.31 0.09
C LYS A 25 16.83 26.19 0.77
N GLU A 26 16.72 26.28 2.08
CA GLU A 26 15.81 25.42 2.85
C GLU A 26 14.37 25.62 2.39
N THR A 27 13.60 24.53 2.34
CA THR A 27 12.18 24.59 2.02
C THR A 27 11.44 25.29 3.16
N ASP A 28 10.54 26.22 2.83
CA ASP A 28 9.65 26.83 3.80
C ASP A 28 8.81 25.76 4.53
N GLN A 29 8.69 25.87 5.84
CA GLN A 29 7.99 24.89 6.66
C GLN A 29 6.53 24.68 6.24
N LEU A 30 5.85 25.75 5.76
CA LEU A 30 4.48 25.64 5.26
C LEU A 30 4.43 24.77 4.01
N VAL A 31 5.39 24.93 3.08
CA VAL A 31 5.48 24.14 1.86
C VAL A 31 5.82 22.69 2.19
N TYR A 32 6.74 22.46 3.12
CA TYR A 32 7.06 21.12 3.61
C TYR A 32 5.82 20.42 4.18
N ASN A 33 5.11 21.06 5.10
CA ASN A 33 3.91 20.51 5.72
C ASN A 33 2.78 20.27 4.72
N PHE A 34 2.67 21.11 3.68
CA PHE A 34 1.67 20.95 2.63
C PHE A 34 1.96 19.74 1.74
N ASN A 35 3.22 19.46 1.47
CA ASN A 35 3.65 18.34 0.62
C ASN A 35 3.77 17.02 1.39
N ALA A 36 3.97 17.07 2.71
CA ALA A 36 4.17 15.86 3.51
C ALA A 36 2.91 14.97 3.52
N SER A 37 3.12 13.69 3.23
CA SER A 37 2.07 12.66 3.19
C SER A 37 2.10 11.66 4.35
N ILE A 38 3.15 11.69 5.19
CA ILE A 38 3.36 10.73 6.27
C ILE A 38 2.14 10.56 7.19
N SER A 39 1.34 11.62 7.38
CA SER A 39 0.15 11.58 8.23
C SER A 39 -0.93 10.61 7.77
N PHE A 40 -0.94 10.25 6.49
CA PHE A 40 -1.91 9.31 5.92
C PHE A 40 -1.24 8.11 5.23
N ASP A 41 -0.07 8.26 4.59
CA ASP A 41 0.62 7.17 3.89
C ASP A 41 1.37 6.22 4.85
N GLN A 42 1.58 6.61 6.10
CA GLN A 42 2.08 5.70 7.14
C GLN A 42 1.30 4.37 7.20
N LYS A 43 0.05 4.34 6.74
CA LYS A 43 -0.76 3.11 6.65
C LYS A 43 -0.16 2.07 5.70
N PHE A 44 0.69 2.49 4.77
CA PHE A 44 1.33 1.61 3.78
C PHE A 44 2.67 1.02 4.25
N TYR A 45 3.08 1.27 5.50
CA TYR A 45 4.40 0.83 6.01
C TYR A 45 4.71 -0.64 5.70
N LYS A 46 3.71 -1.50 5.85
CA LYS A 46 3.85 -2.93 5.59
C LYS A 46 4.05 -3.22 4.11
N GLN A 47 3.27 -2.57 3.26
CA GLN A 47 3.34 -2.74 1.81
C GLN A 47 4.65 -2.20 1.25
N ASP A 48 5.13 -1.04 1.72
CA ASP A 48 6.43 -0.48 1.34
C ASP A 48 7.58 -1.42 1.70
N ILE A 49 7.56 -1.97 2.93
CA ILE A 49 8.59 -2.92 3.37
C ILE A 49 8.55 -4.21 2.54
N LEU A 50 7.35 -4.78 2.30
CA LEU A 50 7.21 -5.99 1.48
C LEU A 50 7.64 -5.75 0.03
N GLY A 51 7.25 -4.64 -0.57
CA GLY A 51 7.68 -4.22 -1.89
C GLY A 51 9.18 -4.05 -1.99
N SER A 52 9.79 -3.45 -0.97
CA SER A 52 11.24 -3.27 -0.86
C SER A 52 11.98 -4.61 -0.71
N ILE A 53 11.47 -5.56 0.05
CA ILE A 53 12.03 -6.93 0.18
C ILE A 53 12.00 -7.65 -1.17
N ALA A 54 10.87 -7.58 -1.90
CA ALA A 54 10.75 -8.19 -3.22
C ALA A 54 11.72 -7.55 -4.22
N HIS A 55 11.85 -6.21 -4.20
CA HIS A 55 12.77 -5.48 -5.06
C HIS A 55 14.23 -5.89 -4.82
N VAL A 56 14.70 -5.90 -3.57
CA VAL A 56 16.06 -6.32 -3.21
C VAL A 56 16.33 -7.78 -3.59
N THR A 57 15.34 -8.65 -3.41
CA THR A 57 15.45 -10.06 -3.82
C THR A 57 15.63 -10.19 -5.33
N MET A 58 14.92 -9.38 -6.11
CA MET A 58 15.09 -9.32 -7.57
C MET A 58 16.46 -8.72 -7.95
N LEU A 59 16.91 -7.67 -7.29
CA LEU A 59 18.22 -7.05 -7.58
C LEU A 59 19.37 -8.04 -7.38
N GLU A 60 19.32 -8.87 -6.34
CA GLU A 60 20.31 -9.94 -6.11
C GLU A 60 20.23 -11.00 -7.21
N LYS A 61 19.04 -11.48 -7.58
CA LYS A 61 18.87 -12.43 -8.69
C LYS A 61 19.47 -11.90 -9.99
N GLN A 62 19.38 -10.61 -10.24
CA GLN A 62 19.95 -9.92 -11.41
C GLN A 62 21.43 -9.58 -11.24
N LYS A 63 22.07 -9.98 -10.11
CA LYS A 63 23.49 -9.73 -9.78
C LYS A 63 23.84 -8.23 -9.70
N ILE A 64 22.85 -7.39 -9.40
CA ILE A 64 23.03 -5.95 -9.12
C ILE A 64 23.49 -5.77 -7.67
N LEU A 65 22.96 -6.60 -6.76
CA LEU A 65 23.40 -6.72 -5.37
C LEU A 65 24.06 -8.07 -5.13
N THR A 66 24.94 -8.11 -4.13
CA THR A 66 25.47 -9.37 -3.61
C THR A 66 24.46 -10.04 -2.68
N ALA A 67 24.66 -11.35 -2.41
CA ALA A 67 23.83 -12.08 -1.46
C ALA A 67 23.90 -11.46 -0.04
N ASP A 68 25.11 -11.06 0.39
CA ASP A 68 25.34 -10.46 1.71
C ASP A 68 24.62 -9.10 1.84
N GLU A 69 24.64 -8.27 0.79
CA GLU A 69 23.92 -7.00 0.76
C GLU A 69 22.41 -7.22 0.84
N LYS A 70 21.88 -8.17 0.08
CA LYS A 70 20.47 -8.55 0.13
C LYS A 70 20.07 -8.96 1.55
N GLU A 71 20.77 -9.91 2.17
CA GLU A 71 20.45 -10.39 3.51
C GLU A 71 20.52 -9.27 4.56
N THR A 72 21.52 -8.39 4.44
CA THR A 72 21.68 -7.23 5.32
C THR A 72 20.49 -6.26 5.19
N ILE A 73 20.08 -5.92 3.97
CA ILE A 73 18.95 -5.01 3.73
C ILE A 73 17.65 -5.65 4.20
N ILE A 74 17.40 -6.91 3.86
CA ILE A 74 16.17 -7.62 4.28
C ILE A 74 16.10 -7.74 5.81
N GLY A 75 17.22 -8.04 6.47
CA GLY A 75 17.29 -8.06 7.93
C GLY A 75 16.94 -6.71 8.55
N GLY A 76 17.46 -5.62 8.01
CA GLY A 76 17.14 -4.26 8.42
C GLY A 76 15.65 -3.92 8.22
N LEU A 77 15.08 -4.24 7.05
CA LEU A 77 13.67 -4.01 6.76
C LEU A 77 12.73 -4.79 7.69
N LYS A 78 13.03 -6.07 7.95
CA LYS A 78 12.24 -6.88 8.91
C LYS A 78 12.31 -6.33 10.32
N SER A 79 13.49 -5.89 10.76
CA SER A 79 13.66 -5.27 12.08
C SER A 79 12.88 -3.95 12.19
N ILE A 80 12.79 -3.14 11.12
CA ILE A 80 11.94 -1.95 11.09
C ILE A 80 10.47 -2.33 11.23
N LEU A 81 10.01 -3.34 10.49
CA LEU A 81 8.63 -3.82 10.56
C LEU A 81 8.27 -4.27 11.98
N GLU A 82 9.12 -5.08 12.61
CA GLU A 82 8.92 -5.56 13.99
C GLU A 82 8.85 -4.40 15.00
N ASP A 83 9.71 -3.39 14.85
CA ASP A 83 9.72 -2.24 15.74
C ASP A 83 8.49 -1.34 15.56
N ILE A 84 7.97 -1.17 14.33
CA ILE A 84 6.70 -0.48 14.08
C ILE A 84 5.54 -1.27 14.69
N GLU A 85 5.43 -2.57 14.41
CA GLU A 85 4.33 -3.41 14.89
C GLU A 85 4.33 -3.57 16.44
N SER A 86 5.50 -3.49 17.06
CA SER A 86 5.62 -3.52 18.53
C SER A 86 5.48 -2.15 19.20
N GLY A 87 5.32 -1.07 18.42
CA GLY A 87 5.21 0.30 18.94
C GLY A 87 6.52 0.89 19.48
N LYS A 88 7.67 0.28 19.18
CA LYS A 88 8.99 0.83 19.52
C LYS A 88 9.43 1.94 18.58
N LEU A 89 8.98 1.89 17.35
CA LEU A 89 9.26 2.89 16.33
C LEU A 89 7.96 3.56 15.92
N GLU A 90 7.84 4.85 16.27
CA GLU A 90 6.66 5.66 15.96
C GLU A 90 6.91 6.54 14.73
N PHE A 91 5.85 6.81 13.98
CA PHE A 91 5.92 7.71 12.84
C PHE A 91 5.99 9.17 13.30
N THR A 92 6.93 9.92 12.75
CA THR A 92 7.14 11.32 13.10
C THR A 92 6.97 12.23 11.88
N ALA A 93 6.59 13.48 12.12
CA ALA A 93 6.47 14.50 11.07
C ALA A 93 7.82 15.00 10.51
N GLU A 94 8.94 14.42 10.95
CA GLU A 94 10.28 14.74 10.45
C GLU A 94 10.54 14.15 9.06
N HIS A 95 9.74 13.16 8.64
CA HIS A 95 9.81 12.54 7.34
C HIS A 95 8.65 13.00 6.44
N GLU A 96 8.95 13.24 5.17
CA GLU A 96 7.96 13.71 4.19
C GLU A 96 6.90 12.62 3.91
N ASP A 97 7.34 11.38 3.76
CA ASP A 97 6.52 10.22 3.42
C ASP A 97 7.00 8.93 4.11
N ILE A 98 6.19 7.86 4.04
CA ILE A 98 6.52 6.56 4.61
C ILE A 98 7.79 5.97 4.00
N HIS A 99 8.04 6.21 2.73
CA HIS A 99 9.19 5.67 2.01
C HIS A 99 10.50 6.30 2.53
N SER A 100 10.52 7.62 2.72
CA SER A 100 11.65 8.35 3.32
C SER A 100 11.88 7.90 4.77
N PHE A 101 10.81 7.63 5.51
CA PHE A 101 10.88 7.09 6.86
C PHE A 101 11.57 5.72 6.88
N VAL A 102 11.11 4.77 6.07
CA VAL A 102 11.68 3.42 6.01
C VAL A 102 13.12 3.46 5.51
N GLU A 103 13.42 4.24 4.48
CA GLU A 103 14.77 4.36 3.91
C GLU A 103 15.75 4.98 4.91
N ALA A 104 15.38 6.03 5.65
CA ALA A 104 16.22 6.66 6.65
C ALA A 104 16.57 5.68 7.78
N HIS A 105 15.58 5.01 8.34
CA HIS A 105 15.80 4.03 9.41
C HIS A 105 16.56 2.79 8.92
N LEU A 106 16.40 2.39 7.65
CA LEU A 106 17.20 1.32 7.07
C LEU A 106 18.68 1.73 6.99
N ILE A 107 18.98 2.91 6.45
CA ILE A 107 20.36 3.42 6.33
C ILE A 107 21.00 3.57 7.71
N GLU A 108 20.26 4.04 8.71
CA GLU A 108 20.75 4.13 10.09
C GLU A 108 21.16 2.77 10.65
N ARG A 109 20.40 1.69 10.36
CA ARG A 109 20.64 0.34 10.88
C ARG A 109 21.74 -0.41 10.15
N VAL A 110 21.79 -0.30 8.82
CA VAL A 110 22.65 -1.16 7.98
C VAL A 110 23.73 -0.39 7.22
N GLY A 111 23.73 0.95 7.26
CA GLY A 111 24.74 1.78 6.62
C GLY A 111 24.65 1.78 5.08
N ASP A 112 25.80 1.71 4.41
CA ASP A 112 25.91 1.82 2.95
C ASP A 112 25.09 0.80 2.14
N PRO A 113 24.93 -0.46 2.55
CA PRO A 113 24.00 -1.37 1.87
C PRO A 113 22.57 -0.82 1.77
N GLY A 114 22.07 -0.12 2.81
CA GLY A 114 20.73 0.47 2.81
C GLY A 114 20.51 1.50 1.69
N LYS A 115 21.54 2.26 1.32
CA LYS A 115 21.49 3.24 0.22
C LYS A 115 21.26 2.59 -1.15
N LYS A 116 21.56 1.29 -1.30
CA LYS A 116 21.38 0.54 -2.55
C LYS A 116 19.95 0.07 -2.77
N LEU A 117 19.09 0.13 -1.75
CA LEU A 117 17.69 -0.26 -1.84
C LEU A 117 16.95 0.41 -3.01
N HIS A 118 17.26 1.67 -3.30
CA HIS A 118 16.59 2.47 -4.33
C HIS A 118 17.11 2.22 -5.76
N THR A 119 18.07 1.31 -5.96
CA THR A 119 18.68 1.05 -7.27
C THR A 119 17.64 0.62 -8.31
N GLY A 120 17.57 1.34 -9.43
CA GLY A 120 16.64 1.03 -10.52
C GLY A 120 15.16 1.29 -10.22
N ARG A 121 14.82 1.92 -9.09
CA ARG A 121 13.47 2.25 -8.65
C ARG A 121 13.26 3.77 -8.64
N SER A 122 12.03 4.19 -8.80
CA SER A 122 11.58 5.57 -8.58
C SER A 122 10.55 5.60 -7.45
N ARG A 123 10.40 6.76 -6.80
CA ARG A 123 9.28 6.98 -5.88
C ARG A 123 7.93 6.74 -6.58
N ASN A 124 7.83 7.04 -7.88
CA ASN A 124 6.58 6.91 -8.64
C ASN A 124 6.08 5.45 -8.74
N ASP A 125 6.94 4.50 -9.13
CA ASP A 125 6.54 3.09 -9.21
C ASP A 125 6.43 2.43 -7.83
N GLN A 126 7.18 2.91 -6.84
CA GLN A 126 7.08 2.49 -5.45
C GLN A 126 5.72 2.86 -4.85
N VAL A 127 5.29 4.12 -4.91
CA VAL A 127 3.98 4.58 -4.43
C VAL A 127 2.84 3.86 -5.15
N ALA A 128 2.94 3.67 -6.47
CA ALA A 128 1.94 2.93 -7.24
C ALA A 128 1.82 1.47 -6.78
N LEU A 129 2.96 0.82 -6.45
CA LEU A 129 2.98 -0.53 -5.90
C LEU A 129 2.26 -0.59 -4.55
N ASP A 130 2.62 0.30 -3.62
CA ASP A 130 2.11 0.27 -2.25
C ASP A 130 0.61 0.52 -2.20
N MET A 131 0.13 1.46 -3.02
CA MET A 131 -1.32 1.69 -3.20
C MET A 131 -2.04 0.45 -3.72
N LYS A 132 -1.48 -0.26 -4.70
CA LYS A 132 -2.09 -1.49 -5.23
C LYS A 132 -2.07 -2.61 -4.17
N LEU A 133 -0.96 -2.81 -3.48
CA LEU A 133 -0.85 -3.81 -2.41
C LEU A 133 -1.84 -3.51 -1.28
N TYR A 134 -1.87 -2.28 -0.79
CA TYR A 134 -2.78 -1.86 0.27
C TYR A 134 -4.25 -2.04 -0.14
N THR A 135 -4.62 -1.55 -1.33
CA THR A 135 -5.98 -1.69 -1.85
C THR A 135 -6.37 -3.17 -2.01
N ARG A 136 -5.44 -4.02 -2.43
CA ARG A 136 -5.65 -5.46 -2.55
C ARG A 136 -5.95 -6.11 -1.20
N ASP A 137 -5.16 -5.76 -0.19
CA ASP A 137 -5.34 -6.29 1.17
C ASP A 137 -6.69 -5.87 1.75
N GLU A 138 -7.08 -4.58 1.60
CA GLU A 138 -8.39 -4.06 2.02
C GLU A 138 -9.57 -4.75 1.30
N ILE A 139 -9.44 -5.04 0.00
CA ILE A 139 -10.48 -5.77 -0.75
C ILE A 139 -10.65 -7.18 -0.22
N VAL A 140 -9.56 -7.88 0.13
CA VAL A 140 -9.62 -9.23 0.70
C VAL A 140 -10.34 -9.19 2.04
N GLU A 141 -9.98 -8.27 2.94
CA GLU A 141 -10.62 -8.12 4.24
C GLU A 141 -12.12 -7.80 4.10
N LEU A 142 -12.47 -6.82 3.27
CA LEU A 142 -13.88 -6.46 3.00
C LEU A 142 -14.69 -7.63 2.44
N ASN A 143 -14.10 -8.41 1.52
CA ASN A 143 -14.76 -9.58 0.96
C ASN A 143 -15.01 -10.66 2.02
N ASP A 144 -14.10 -10.85 2.96
CA ASP A 144 -14.28 -11.82 4.06
C ASP A 144 -15.33 -11.33 5.06
N LEU A 145 -15.36 -10.06 5.42
CA LEU A 145 -16.43 -9.45 6.25
C LEU A 145 -17.82 -9.60 5.59
N LEU A 146 -17.93 -9.34 4.28
CA LEU A 146 -19.17 -9.55 3.54
C LEU A 146 -19.57 -11.02 3.50
N LYS A 147 -18.62 -11.93 3.43
CA LYS A 147 -18.89 -13.38 3.50
C LYS A 147 -19.48 -13.78 4.86
N GLU A 148 -18.94 -13.26 5.95
CA GLU A 148 -19.47 -13.50 7.31
C GLU A 148 -20.88 -12.94 7.46
N LEU A 149 -21.13 -11.75 6.92
CA LEU A 149 -22.48 -11.15 6.88
C LEU A 149 -23.45 -12.03 6.08
N LEU A 150 -23.05 -12.53 4.92
CA LEU A 150 -23.89 -13.44 4.10
C LEU A 150 -24.18 -14.74 4.81
N VAL A 151 -23.22 -15.32 5.54
CA VAL A 151 -23.43 -16.52 6.37
C VAL A 151 -24.48 -16.24 7.46
N THR A 152 -24.40 -15.08 8.09
CA THR A 152 -25.37 -14.67 9.12
C THR A 152 -26.76 -14.48 8.54
N ILE A 153 -26.89 -13.77 7.41
CA ILE A 153 -28.15 -13.58 6.70
C ILE A 153 -28.76 -14.94 6.30
N HIS A 154 -27.94 -15.84 5.74
CA HIS A 154 -28.37 -17.18 5.34
C HIS A 154 -28.93 -17.98 6.53
N ARG A 155 -28.29 -17.90 7.71
CA ARG A 155 -28.79 -18.56 8.93
C ARG A 155 -30.16 -18.01 9.32
N ILE A 156 -30.31 -16.67 9.33
CA ILE A 156 -31.62 -16.03 9.62
C ILE A 156 -32.69 -16.48 8.62
N MET A 157 -32.36 -16.54 7.32
CA MET A 157 -33.28 -17.02 6.28
C MET A 157 -33.72 -18.45 6.55
N LYS A 158 -32.77 -19.37 6.86
CA LYS A 158 -33.05 -20.77 7.13
C LYS A 158 -33.98 -20.96 8.33
N GLU A 159 -33.83 -20.17 9.38
CA GLU A 159 -34.63 -20.24 10.60
C GLU A 159 -36.03 -19.62 10.44
N ASN A 160 -36.29 -18.85 9.37
CA ASN A 160 -37.51 -18.04 9.21
C ASN A 160 -38.22 -18.25 7.86
N VAL A 161 -38.12 -19.45 7.29
CA VAL A 161 -38.78 -19.77 6.01
C VAL A 161 -40.32 -19.70 6.11
N ASP A 162 -40.87 -20.01 7.29
CA ASP A 162 -42.32 -19.99 7.58
C ASP A 162 -42.78 -18.79 8.42
N THR A 163 -41.89 -17.82 8.67
CA THR A 163 -42.23 -16.60 9.43
C THR A 163 -42.87 -15.57 8.50
N PHE A 164 -44.20 -15.51 8.48
CA PHE A 164 -44.96 -14.56 7.61
C PHE A 164 -44.94 -13.14 8.14
N MET A 165 -44.79 -12.19 7.23
CA MET A 165 -44.87 -10.75 7.49
C MET A 165 -45.51 -10.02 6.32
N PRO A 166 -46.08 -8.79 6.53
CA PRO A 166 -46.60 -8.01 5.43
C PRO A 166 -45.44 -7.43 4.59
N GLY A 167 -45.50 -7.61 3.27
CA GLY A 167 -44.76 -6.78 2.33
C GLY A 167 -45.43 -5.42 2.14
N PHE A 168 -44.69 -4.41 1.76
CA PHE A 168 -45.14 -3.04 1.60
C PHE A 168 -44.86 -2.49 0.21
N THR A 169 -45.81 -1.75 -0.35
CA THR A 169 -45.64 -0.86 -1.50
C THR A 169 -46.32 0.46 -1.20
N HIS A 170 -45.76 1.59 -1.64
CA HIS A 170 -46.34 2.93 -1.38
C HIS A 170 -46.67 3.18 0.10
N LEU A 171 -45.87 2.66 1.02
CA LEU A 171 -46.08 2.69 2.47
C LEU A 171 -47.39 2.00 2.93
N GLN A 172 -48.00 1.19 2.08
CA GLN A 172 -49.20 0.40 2.35
C GLN A 172 -48.90 -1.08 2.44
N LYS A 173 -49.65 -1.82 3.28
CA LYS A 173 -49.59 -3.28 3.31
C LYS A 173 -50.02 -3.84 1.94
N ALA A 174 -49.17 -4.71 1.39
CA ALA A 174 -49.39 -5.34 0.11
C ALA A 174 -49.44 -6.87 0.27
N GLN A 175 -48.61 -7.59 -0.50
CA GLN A 175 -48.58 -9.04 -0.46
C GLN A 175 -47.88 -9.56 0.79
N PRO A 176 -48.29 -10.74 1.35
CA PRO A 176 -47.57 -11.40 2.40
C PRO A 176 -46.22 -11.94 1.84
N VAL A 177 -45.16 -11.82 2.62
CA VAL A 177 -43.86 -12.39 2.35
C VAL A 177 -43.34 -13.14 3.58
N THR A 178 -42.33 -13.96 3.45
CA THR A 178 -41.65 -14.50 4.62
C THR A 178 -40.45 -13.63 5.02
N LEU A 179 -40.08 -13.70 6.28
CA LEU A 179 -38.86 -13.03 6.76
C LEU A 179 -37.61 -13.52 6.01
N ALA A 180 -37.57 -14.81 5.68
CA ALA A 180 -36.53 -15.38 4.82
C ALA A 180 -36.47 -14.71 3.44
N HIS A 181 -37.61 -14.48 2.80
CA HIS A 181 -37.67 -13.81 1.51
C HIS A 181 -37.22 -12.34 1.60
N HIS A 182 -37.58 -11.65 2.67
CA HIS A 182 -37.14 -10.28 2.94
C HIS A 182 -35.61 -10.19 3.08
N PHE A 183 -35.00 -11.05 3.93
CA PHE A 183 -33.55 -11.09 4.09
C PHE A 183 -32.84 -11.61 2.84
N GLY A 184 -33.49 -12.45 2.03
CA GLY A 184 -32.99 -12.92 0.74
C GLY A 184 -32.69 -11.78 -0.23
N ALA A 185 -33.42 -10.66 -0.18
CA ALA A 185 -33.13 -9.49 -0.98
C ALA A 185 -31.75 -8.89 -0.63
N TYR A 186 -31.44 -8.73 0.66
CA TYR A 186 -30.14 -8.26 1.13
C TYR A 186 -29.02 -9.25 0.80
N PHE A 187 -29.28 -10.56 0.94
CA PHE A 187 -28.33 -11.59 0.53
C PHE A 187 -27.90 -11.42 -0.93
N GLU A 188 -28.87 -11.22 -1.84
CA GLU A 188 -28.57 -11.02 -3.25
C GLU A 188 -27.86 -9.70 -3.54
N MET A 189 -28.13 -8.63 -2.77
CA MET A 189 -27.41 -7.36 -2.87
C MET A 189 -25.92 -7.55 -2.53
N PHE A 190 -25.61 -8.08 -1.35
CA PHE A 190 -24.22 -8.29 -0.91
C PHE A 190 -23.50 -9.36 -1.73
N ARG A 191 -24.20 -10.34 -2.29
CA ARG A 191 -23.60 -11.29 -3.22
C ARG A 191 -23.10 -10.61 -4.50
N ARG A 192 -23.85 -9.65 -5.04
CA ARG A 192 -23.42 -8.82 -6.17
C ARG A 192 -22.25 -7.89 -5.80
N ASP A 193 -22.24 -7.38 -4.58
CA ASP A 193 -21.17 -6.49 -4.11
C ASP A 193 -19.84 -7.24 -4.00
N ARG A 194 -19.84 -8.48 -3.54
CA ARG A 194 -18.66 -9.35 -3.56
C ARG A 194 -18.14 -9.59 -4.99
N SER A 195 -19.03 -9.68 -5.98
CA SER A 195 -18.62 -9.80 -7.38
C SER A 195 -17.92 -8.52 -7.85
N ARG A 196 -18.43 -7.32 -7.47
CA ARG A 196 -17.77 -6.03 -7.77
C ARG A 196 -16.37 -5.97 -7.18
N LEU A 197 -16.19 -6.34 -5.92
CA LEU A 197 -14.87 -6.37 -5.26
C LEU A 197 -13.90 -7.30 -5.99
N ARG A 198 -14.38 -8.46 -6.45
CA ARG A 198 -13.56 -9.39 -7.22
C ARG A 198 -13.11 -8.79 -8.55
N ASP A 199 -14.02 -8.16 -9.28
CA ASP A 199 -13.70 -7.53 -10.57
C ASP A 199 -12.65 -6.41 -10.41
N ILE A 200 -12.69 -5.67 -9.30
CA ILE A 200 -11.69 -4.65 -8.97
C ILE A 200 -10.35 -5.32 -8.65
N TYR A 201 -10.36 -6.37 -7.84
CA TYR A 201 -9.16 -7.14 -7.51
C TYR A 201 -8.45 -7.64 -8.77
N ASP A 202 -9.18 -8.26 -9.68
CA ASP A 202 -8.62 -8.83 -10.93
C ASP A 202 -7.97 -7.74 -11.81
N ARG A 203 -8.54 -6.54 -11.87
CA ARG A 203 -7.96 -5.43 -12.64
C ARG A 203 -6.75 -4.79 -11.97
N LEU A 204 -6.75 -4.64 -10.65
CA LEU A 204 -5.63 -4.02 -9.95
C LEU A 204 -4.42 -4.94 -9.78
N ASN A 205 -4.59 -6.28 -9.92
CA ASN A 205 -3.59 -7.28 -9.57
C ASN A 205 -2.44 -7.40 -10.58
N TYR A 206 -1.89 -6.26 -11.03
CA TYR A 206 -0.71 -6.17 -11.89
C TYR A 206 0.34 -5.26 -11.27
N CYS A 207 1.60 -5.76 -11.19
CA CYS A 207 2.72 -5.13 -10.51
C CYS A 207 3.28 -3.94 -11.31
N PRO A 208 3.28 -2.72 -10.77
CA PRO A 208 3.85 -1.56 -11.45
C PRO A 208 5.37 -1.45 -11.27
N LEU A 209 5.97 -2.15 -10.29
CA LEU A 209 7.38 -1.98 -9.94
C LEU A 209 8.31 -2.34 -11.10
N GLY A 210 9.33 -1.49 -11.30
CA GLY A 210 10.22 -1.54 -12.45
C GLY A 210 9.80 -0.63 -13.61
N ALA A 211 8.65 0.06 -13.50
CA ALA A 211 8.27 1.13 -14.43
C ALA A 211 9.15 2.39 -14.29
N GLY A 212 9.86 2.50 -13.17
CA GLY A 212 10.67 3.68 -12.86
C GLY A 212 9.84 4.93 -12.70
N ALA A 213 10.38 6.08 -13.06
CA ALA A 213 9.64 7.34 -12.97
C ALA A 213 8.45 7.40 -13.93
N LEU A 214 8.61 6.91 -15.17
CA LEU A 214 7.57 6.84 -16.22
C LEU A 214 7.96 5.99 -17.45
N ALA A 215 9.24 5.73 -17.68
CA ALA A 215 9.74 5.13 -18.93
C ALA A 215 10.67 3.92 -18.67
N GLY A 216 10.58 3.28 -17.52
CA GLY A 216 11.45 2.18 -17.13
C GLY A 216 12.82 2.65 -16.65
N THR A 217 13.79 1.73 -16.72
CA THR A 217 15.17 1.97 -16.27
C THR A 217 16.14 1.24 -17.21
N THR A 218 17.41 1.67 -17.23
CA THR A 218 18.49 0.98 -17.96
C THR A 218 19.05 -0.22 -17.19
N TYR A 219 18.67 -0.43 -15.95
CA TYR A 219 19.03 -1.63 -15.20
C TYR A 219 18.25 -2.86 -15.71
N PRO A 220 18.85 -4.04 -15.76
CA PRO A 220 18.20 -5.26 -16.24
C PRO A 220 17.28 -5.86 -15.15
N LEU A 221 16.21 -5.16 -14.80
CA LEU A 221 15.26 -5.61 -13.80
C LEU A 221 14.39 -6.76 -14.32
N ASP A 222 14.16 -7.77 -13.48
CA ASP A 222 13.24 -8.87 -13.75
C ASP A 222 11.85 -8.56 -13.15
N ARG A 223 11.02 -7.86 -13.93
CA ARG A 223 9.68 -7.43 -13.50
C ARG A 223 8.72 -8.60 -13.28
N GLU A 224 8.84 -9.67 -14.06
CA GLU A 224 8.05 -10.89 -13.88
C GLU A 224 8.36 -11.54 -12.54
N TYR A 225 9.63 -11.64 -12.20
CA TYR A 225 10.04 -12.21 -10.93
C TYR A 225 9.56 -11.35 -9.74
N THR A 226 9.67 -10.02 -9.83
CA THR A 226 9.17 -9.11 -8.80
C THR A 226 7.65 -9.28 -8.62
N ALA A 227 6.89 -9.35 -9.73
CA ALA A 227 5.45 -9.59 -9.68
C ALA A 227 5.12 -10.92 -8.99
N SER A 228 5.86 -11.99 -9.31
CA SER A 228 5.64 -13.32 -8.70
C SER A 228 5.93 -13.34 -7.19
N LEU A 229 6.96 -12.62 -6.72
CA LEU A 229 7.28 -12.50 -5.30
C LEU A 229 6.18 -11.80 -4.49
N LEU A 230 5.42 -10.92 -5.14
CA LEU A 230 4.34 -10.14 -4.54
C LEU A 230 2.94 -10.73 -4.85
N ASN A 231 2.86 -11.91 -5.45
CA ASN A 231 1.61 -12.58 -5.83
C ASN A 231 0.71 -11.74 -6.74
N PHE A 232 1.29 -10.98 -7.68
CA PHE A 232 0.58 -10.36 -8.78
C PHE A 232 0.46 -11.34 -9.96
N ASP A 233 -0.53 -11.15 -10.81
CA ASP A 233 -0.74 -11.95 -12.03
C ASP A 233 0.34 -11.71 -13.09
N GLY A 234 1.05 -10.59 -12.99
CA GLY A 234 2.15 -10.20 -13.85
C GLY A 234 2.52 -8.73 -13.67
N PRO A 235 3.51 -8.22 -14.43
CA PRO A 235 3.81 -6.80 -14.45
C PRO A 235 2.80 -6.03 -15.31
N THR A 236 2.59 -4.76 -15.00
CA THR A 236 1.86 -3.83 -15.89
C THR A 236 2.58 -3.67 -17.22
N LEU A 237 1.83 -3.53 -18.31
CA LEU A 237 2.39 -3.57 -19.69
C LEU A 237 3.00 -2.25 -20.15
N ASN A 238 2.44 -1.11 -19.72
CA ASN A 238 2.91 0.22 -20.10
C ASN A 238 3.41 0.98 -18.87
N SER A 239 4.64 1.48 -18.92
CA SER A 239 5.31 2.11 -17.78
C SER A 239 4.70 3.46 -17.36
N MET A 240 4.13 4.22 -18.30
CA MET A 240 3.46 5.49 -17.98
C MET A 240 2.12 5.23 -17.29
N ASP A 241 1.33 4.30 -17.81
CA ASP A 241 0.10 3.83 -17.20
C ASP A 241 0.35 3.24 -15.82
N SER A 242 1.41 2.44 -15.65
CA SER A 242 1.82 1.82 -14.39
C SER A 242 1.92 2.79 -13.22
N VAL A 243 2.47 3.99 -13.45
CA VAL A 243 2.70 4.99 -12.41
C VAL A 243 1.54 5.98 -12.25
N SER A 244 0.63 6.06 -13.22
CA SER A 244 -0.49 7.00 -13.23
C SER A 244 -1.83 6.38 -12.86
N ASP A 245 -2.02 5.07 -13.11
CA ASP A 245 -3.28 4.36 -12.85
C ASP A 245 -3.74 4.49 -11.39
N ARG A 246 -4.98 4.95 -11.22
CA ARG A 246 -5.72 5.02 -9.95
C ARG A 246 -7.19 4.63 -10.15
N ASP A 247 -7.55 4.06 -11.31
CA ASP A 247 -8.92 3.70 -11.65
C ASP A 247 -9.53 2.72 -10.64
N TYR A 248 -8.73 1.75 -10.19
CA TYR A 248 -9.12 0.78 -9.16
C TYR A 248 -9.55 1.42 -7.82
N VAL A 249 -8.98 2.59 -7.48
CA VAL A 249 -9.40 3.35 -6.27
C VAL A 249 -10.79 3.93 -6.46
N ILE A 250 -11.06 4.52 -7.65
CA ILE A 250 -12.37 5.08 -8.00
C ILE A 250 -13.43 3.98 -8.02
N GLU A 251 -13.09 2.83 -8.63
CA GLU A 251 -13.97 1.65 -8.66
C GLU A 251 -14.28 1.14 -7.25
N LEU A 252 -13.26 1.04 -6.38
CA LEU A 252 -13.45 0.61 -4.99
C LEU A 252 -14.36 1.56 -4.22
N LEU A 253 -14.12 2.88 -4.31
CA LEU A 253 -14.97 3.88 -3.66
C LEU A 253 -16.42 3.81 -4.16
N SER A 254 -16.63 3.56 -5.45
CA SER A 254 -17.94 3.35 -6.05
C SER A 254 -18.61 2.08 -5.53
N ALA A 255 -17.87 0.98 -5.43
CA ALA A 255 -18.36 -0.27 -4.86
C ALA A 255 -18.74 -0.11 -3.38
N LEU A 256 -17.89 0.55 -2.57
CA LEU A 256 -18.18 0.85 -1.17
C LEU A 256 -19.43 1.70 -0.99
N SER A 257 -19.63 2.71 -1.85
CA SER A 257 -20.85 3.52 -1.84
C SER A 257 -22.10 2.72 -2.19
N THR A 258 -21.96 1.62 -2.95
CA THR A 258 -23.06 0.71 -3.29
C THR A 258 -23.39 -0.24 -2.14
N ILE A 259 -22.39 -0.66 -1.38
CA ILE A 259 -22.53 -1.55 -0.20
C ILE A 259 -23.26 -0.81 0.94
N MET A 260 -22.95 0.48 1.13
CA MET A 260 -23.56 1.34 2.18
C MET A 260 -25.01 1.72 1.85
#